data_a5b485060a461f94b4ce75857c34abfa
#
_entry.id   a5b485060a461f94b4ce75857c34abfa
#
_cell.length_a   1.000
_cell.length_b   1.000
_cell.length_c   1.000
_cell.angle_alpha   90.00
_cell.angle_beta   90.00
_cell.angle_gamma   90.00
#
_symmetry.space_group_name_H-M   'P 1'
#
loop_
_entity.id
_entity.type
_entity.pdbx_description
1 polymer ?
#
loop_
_entity_poly.entity_id
_entity_poly.type
_entity_poly.pdbx_seq_one_letter_code
_entity_poly.pdbx_strand_id
1 'polypeptide(L)'
;MNLSIVIPAYNEAESLKQLVDEIYETLQAKYEYEIIIIDDGSVDNTWPVANKLLNKNVKAIRFRKNLGKSAALDVGFLHAKGNVVITMDADLQDDPKEIPELYNMIIDGGYDLVSGWKKRRLDPLSKTMPTKLYNWATRCMSGISLHDFNCGLKAYSISVIKDIRLSGEMHRYIPLLAKNEGYKKIGEKVVNHRKRTYGQTKYGGWNRFSNGLLDLLSITFIHKFGKTPMHLFGVLGIFCFLTGFIIAGYLTFAKIVWAEFHMTDRPLFYLGLLCMIIGSQFFLSGFLGELIIKREPL
;
A
#
# COMPACT_ATOMS: atom_id res chain seq x y z
N MET A 1 -22.17 -7.62 16.26
CA MET A 1 -20.81 -8.10 15.88
C MET A 1 -19.81 -7.04 16.25
N ASN A 2 -18.88 -7.38 17.15
CA ASN A 2 -17.94 -6.38 17.66
C ASN A 2 -16.59 -6.41 16.93
N LEU A 3 -16.19 -7.60 16.44
CA LEU A 3 -14.88 -7.85 15.86
C LEU A 3 -14.94 -8.73 14.61
N SER A 4 -14.25 -8.34 13.55
CA SER A 4 -13.99 -9.19 12.38
C SER A 4 -12.50 -9.44 12.24
N ILE A 5 -12.10 -10.69 12.07
CA ILE A 5 -10.70 -11.08 11.82
C ILE A 5 -10.60 -11.52 10.36
N VAL A 6 -9.80 -10.82 9.58
CA VAL A 6 -9.58 -11.11 8.15
C VAL A 6 -8.23 -11.79 7.97
N ILE A 7 -8.26 -12.99 7.41
CA ILE A 7 -7.08 -13.85 7.23
C ILE A 7 -6.91 -14.15 5.73
N PRO A 8 -6.03 -13.42 5.03
CA PRO A 8 -5.64 -13.80 3.68
C PRO A 8 -4.74 -15.04 3.74
N ALA A 9 -5.06 -16.06 2.96
CA ALA A 9 -4.32 -17.34 2.93
C ALA A 9 -3.96 -17.72 1.48
N TYR A 10 -2.71 -18.13 1.26
CA TYR A 10 -2.25 -18.66 0.00
C TYR A 10 -1.23 -19.77 0.24
N ASN A 11 -1.62 -21.04 0.00
CA ASN A 11 -0.84 -22.23 0.29
C ASN A 11 -0.38 -22.28 1.77
N GLU A 12 -1.34 -22.22 2.68
CA GLU A 12 -1.14 -22.23 4.14
C GLU A 12 -1.96 -23.34 4.83
N ALA A 13 -2.06 -24.52 4.16
CA ALA A 13 -2.86 -25.65 4.64
C ALA A 13 -2.43 -26.15 6.03
N GLU A 14 -1.13 -26.10 6.33
CA GLU A 14 -0.56 -26.65 7.57
C GLU A 14 -0.79 -25.74 8.79
N SER A 15 -0.82 -24.43 8.58
CA SER A 15 -0.89 -23.40 9.64
C SER A 15 -2.33 -22.95 9.95
N LEU A 16 -3.22 -22.97 8.94
CA LEU A 16 -4.52 -22.33 9.02
C LEU A 16 -5.40 -22.85 10.16
N LYS A 17 -5.45 -24.18 10.35
CA LYS A 17 -6.25 -24.76 11.42
C LYS A 17 -5.76 -24.33 12.79
N GLN A 18 -4.46 -24.42 13.03
CA GLN A 18 -3.86 -24.02 14.30
C GLN A 18 -4.12 -22.54 14.60
N LEU A 19 -3.99 -21.66 13.58
CA LEU A 19 -4.27 -20.24 13.75
C LEU A 19 -5.72 -19.99 14.21
N VAL A 20 -6.69 -20.63 13.57
CA VAL A 20 -8.10 -20.48 13.92
C VAL A 20 -8.36 -21.00 15.34
N ASP A 21 -7.78 -22.14 15.72
CA ASP A 21 -7.89 -22.69 17.09
C ASP A 21 -7.31 -21.72 18.13
N GLU A 22 -6.13 -21.13 17.89
CA GLU A 22 -5.51 -20.13 18.78
C GLU A 22 -6.35 -18.83 18.89
N ILE A 23 -6.99 -18.41 17.79
CA ILE A 23 -7.93 -17.27 17.81
C ILE A 23 -9.14 -17.61 18.71
N TYR A 24 -9.71 -18.80 18.59
CA TYR A 24 -10.80 -19.26 19.45
C TYR A 24 -10.40 -19.26 20.94
N GLU A 25 -9.24 -19.80 21.26
CA GLU A 25 -8.72 -19.80 22.64
C GLU A 25 -8.54 -18.37 23.19
N THR A 26 -8.06 -17.44 22.34
CA THR A 26 -7.81 -16.06 22.77
C THR A 26 -9.09 -15.27 23.01
N LEU A 27 -10.08 -15.43 22.13
CA LEU A 27 -11.29 -14.62 22.16
C LEU A 27 -12.38 -15.22 23.06
N GLN A 28 -12.47 -16.54 23.13
CA GLN A 28 -13.47 -17.29 23.92
C GLN A 28 -14.88 -16.66 23.83
N ALA A 29 -15.62 -16.60 24.96
CA ALA A 29 -16.94 -15.99 25.05
C ALA A 29 -16.92 -14.47 25.33
N LYS A 30 -15.74 -13.82 25.32
CA LYS A 30 -15.61 -12.40 25.68
C LYS A 30 -16.03 -11.45 24.54
N TYR A 31 -15.95 -11.91 23.30
CA TYR A 31 -16.22 -11.08 22.13
C TYR A 31 -17.26 -11.75 21.24
N GLU A 32 -18.13 -10.93 20.65
CA GLU A 32 -18.96 -11.34 19.51
C GLU A 32 -18.16 -11.10 18.23
N TYR A 33 -17.62 -12.16 17.63
CA TYR A 33 -16.67 -12.06 16.53
C TYR A 33 -16.97 -12.99 15.36
N GLU A 34 -16.36 -12.67 14.21
CA GLU A 34 -16.30 -13.51 13.04
C GLU A 34 -14.86 -13.61 12.53
N ILE A 35 -14.53 -14.74 11.91
CA ILE A 35 -13.28 -14.98 11.20
C ILE A 35 -13.62 -15.12 9.71
N ILE A 36 -12.94 -14.35 8.87
CA ILE A 36 -13.14 -14.33 7.42
C ILE A 36 -11.83 -14.77 6.78
N ILE A 37 -11.82 -16.00 6.29
CA ILE A 37 -10.66 -16.59 5.59
C ILE A 37 -10.83 -16.31 4.09
N ILE A 38 -9.81 -15.72 3.47
CA ILE A 38 -9.80 -15.50 2.02
C ILE A 38 -8.69 -16.37 1.42
N ASP A 39 -9.08 -17.45 0.75
CA ASP A 39 -8.16 -18.30 -0.01
C ASP A 39 -7.85 -17.66 -1.36
N ASP A 40 -6.66 -17.12 -1.50
CA ASP A 40 -6.18 -16.42 -2.68
C ASP A 40 -5.76 -17.39 -3.80
N GLY A 41 -6.65 -18.31 -4.14
CA GLY A 41 -6.44 -19.28 -5.23
C GLY A 41 -5.35 -20.29 -4.96
N SER A 42 -5.29 -20.83 -3.75
CA SER A 42 -4.32 -21.87 -3.36
C SER A 42 -4.40 -23.11 -4.23
N VAL A 43 -3.23 -23.71 -4.46
CA VAL A 43 -3.05 -24.96 -5.22
C VAL A 43 -2.82 -26.17 -4.33
N ASP A 44 -2.62 -25.97 -3.03
CA ASP A 44 -2.50 -26.99 -2.00
C ASP A 44 -3.86 -27.29 -1.32
N ASN A 45 -3.81 -27.94 -0.16
CA ASN A 45 -4.99 -28.28 0.63
C ASN A 45 -5.55 -27.13 1.48
N THR A 46 -5.15 -25.86 1.26
CA THR A 46 -5.64 -24.69 2.03
C THR A 46 -7.16 -24.58 1.97
N TRP A 47 -7.74 -24.66 0.76
CA TRP A 47 -9.20 -24.59 0.61
C TRP A 47 -9.96 -25.73 1.30
N PRO A 48 -9.60 -27.01 1.12
CA PRO A 48 -10.22 -28.10 1.88
C PRO A 48 -10.14 -27.91 3.40
N VAL A 49 -9.03 -27.38 3.92
CA VAL A 49 -8.88 -27.06 5.36
C VAL A 49 -9.81 -25.91 5.75
N ALA A 50 -9.80 -24.80 5.02
CA ALA A 50 -10.69 -23.66 5.28
C ALA A 50 -12.17 -24.07 5.28
N ASN A 51 -12.58 -24.90 4.31
CA ASN A 51 -13.95 -25.37 4.20
C ASN A 51 -14.39 -26.27 5.38
N LYS A 52 -13.47 -27.02 5.97
CA LYS A 52 -13.74 -27.83 7.18
C LYS A 52 -13.88 -26.96 8.45
N LEU A 53 -13.34 -25.75 8.45
CA LEU A 53 -13.42 -24.82 9.59
C LEU A 53 -14.71 -23.97 9.57
N LEU A 54 -15.51 -24.05 8.51
CA LEU A 54 -16.75 -23.29 8.40
C LEU A 54 -17.73 -23.60 9.55
N ASN A 55 -18.22 -22.57 10.19
CA ASN A 55 -19.23 -22.64 11.23
C ASN A 55 -19.92 -21.27 11.39
N LYS A 56 -20.67 -21.06 12.49
CA LYS A 56 -21.38 -19.80 12.76
C LYS A 56 -20.46 -18.57 12.77
N ASN A 57 -19.21 -18.73 13.23
CA ASN A 57 -18.27 -17.64 13.40
C ASN A 57 -17.17 -17.61 12.31
N VAL A 58 -17.02 -18.67 11.52
CA VAL A 58 -15.99 -18.77 10.46
C VAL A 58 -16.63 -18.82 9.09
N LYS A 59 -16.22 -17.91 8.24
CA LYS A 59 -16.57 -17.86 6.82
C LYS A 59 -15.30 -18.02 5.99
N ALA A 60 -15.41 -18.65 4.82
CA ALA A 60 -14.31 -18.75 3.86
C ALA A 60 -14.78 -18.33 2.46
N ILE A 61 -13.93 -17.61 1.75
CA ILE A 61 -14.14 -17.19 0.37
C ILE A 61 -12.92 -17.63 -0.43
N ARG A 62 -13.12 -18.14 -1.64
CA ARG A 62 -12.03 -18.61 -2.51
C ARG A 62 -11.98 -17.85 -3.81
N PHE A 63 -10.77 -17.47 -4.21
CA PHE A 63 -10.52 -16.95 -5.55
C PHE A 63 -10.25 -18.08 -6.54
N ARG A 64 -10.60 -17.85 -7.81
CA ARG A 64 -10.30 -18.84 -8.88
C ARG A 64 -8.82 -18.90 -9.26
N LYS A 65 -8.06 -17.83 -8.99
CA LYS A 65 -6.63 -17.68 -9.23
C LYS A 65 -6.02 -16.77 -8.18
N ASN A 66 -4.71 -16.81 -8.02
CA ASN A 66 -4.01 -15.87 -7.16
C ASN A 66 -4.14 -14.44 -7.71
N LEU A 67 -4.69 -13.54 -6.90
CA LEU A 67 -4.89 -12.12 -7.19
C LEU A 67 -4.02 -11.22 -6.29
N GLY A 68 -3.34 -11.81 -5.30
CA GLY A 68 -2.47 -11.13 -4.35
C GLY A 68 -3.15 -10.71 -3.05
N LYS A 69 -2.32 -10.47 -2.04
CA LYS A 69 -2.75 -10.18 -0.67
C LYS A 69 -3.69 -8.97 -0.56
N SER A 70 -3.45 -7.93 -1.36
CA SER A 70 -4.31 -6.74 -1.34
C SER A 70 -5.73 -7.05 -1.77
N ALA A 71 -5.91 -7.82 -2.85
CA ALA A 71 -7.24 -8.25 -3.31
C ALA A 71 -7.94 -9.13 -2.27
N ALA A 72 -7.20 -10.04 -1.62
CA ALA A 72 -7.75 -10.86 -0.55
C ALA A 72 -8.22 -10.02 0.65
N LEU A 73 -7.44 -9.01 1.06
CA LEU A 73 -7.82 -8.09 2.12
C LEU A 73 -9.02 -7.23 1.73
N ASP A 74 -9.07 -6.71 0.50
CA ASP A 74 -10.18 -5.88 0.01
C ASP A 74 -11.50 -6.63 0.07
N VAL A 75 -11.53 -7.88 -0.42
CA VAL A 75 -12.70 -8.75 -0.32
C VAL A 75 -13.03 -9.07 1.14
N GLY A 76 -12.04 -9.32 1.99
CA GLY A 76 -12.23 -9.51 3.42
C GLY A 76 -12.88 -8.29 4.09
N PHE A 77 -12.44 -7.09 3.75
CA PHE A 77 -13.01 -5.82 4.25
C PHE A 77 -14.46 -5.63 3.81
N LEU A 78 -14.80 -5.96 2.56
CA LEU A 78 -16.18 -5.89 2.07
C LEU A 78 -17.14 -6.82 2.85
N HIS A 79 -16.64 -7.94 3.36
CA HIS A 79 -17.46 -8.91 4.09
C HIS A 79 -17.45 -8.72 5.61
N ALA A 80 -16.54 -7.88 6.14
CA ALA A 80 -16.44 -7.62 7.56
C ALA A 80 -17.64 -6.83 8.10
N LYS A 81 -18.17 -7.29 9.24
CA LYS A 81 -19.35 -6.71 9.90
C LYS A 81 -19.05 -6.14 11.29
N GLY A 82 -17.87 -6.46 11.85
CA GLY A 82 -17.45 -5.99 13.16
C GLY A 82 -17.14 -4.50 13.18
N ASN A 83 -17.38 -3.84 14.31
CA ASN A 83 -17.00 -2.43 14.50
C ASN A 83 -15.48 -2.21 14.44
N VAL A 84 -14.73 -3.23 14.83
CA VAL A 84 -13.29 -3.31 14.68
C VAL A 84 -12.95 -4.44 13.72
N VAL A 85 -12.02 -4.19 12.81
CA VAL A 85 -11.51 -5.21 11.88
C VAL A 85 -10.02 -5.40 12.14
N ILE A 86 -9.59 -6.65 12.29
CA ILE A 86 -8.19 -7.00 12.50
C ILE A 86 -7.73 -7.89 11.35
N THR A 87 -6.64 -7.52 10.70
CA THR A 87 -5.97 -8.38 9.72
C THR A 87 -4.88 -9.17 10.38
N MET A 88 -4.69 -10.42 9.97
CA MET A 88 -3.67 -11.34 10.49
C MET A 88 -3.18 -12.27 9.38
N ASP A 89 -1.87 -12.51 9.31
CA ASP A 89 -1.30 -13.43 8.34
C ASP A 89 -1.52 -14.91 8.75
N ALA A 90 -1.75 -15.79 7.76
CA ALA A 90 -2.07 -17.19 8.03
C ALA A 90 -0.87 -18.06 8.46
N ASP A 91 0.35 -17.52 8.51
CA ASP A 91 1.62 -18.26 8.67
C ASP A 91 2.08 -18.47 10.13
N LEU A 92 1.20 -18.19 11.12
CA LEU A 92 1.46 -18.31 12.56
C LEU A 92 2.57 -17.37 13.11
N GLN A 93 3.06 -16.42 12.31
CA GLN A 93 4.08 -15.47 12.78
C GLN A 93 3.49 -14.37 13.66
N ASP A 94 2.23 -14.03 13.47
CA ASP A 94 1.49 -13.08 14.30
C ASP A 94 0.83 -13.82 15.48
N ASP A 95 0.88 -13.23 16.67
CA ASP A 95 0.33 -13.84 17.89
C ASP A 95 -1.12 -13.39 18.10
N PRO A 96 -2.12 -14.31 18.08
CA PRO A 96 -3.52 -13.97 18.37
C PRO A 96 -3.76 -13.31 19.71
N LYS A 97 -2.88 -13.52 20.70
CA LYS A 97 -2.97 -12.89 22.04
C LYS A 97 -2.87 -11.36 22.01
N GLU A 98 -2.41 -10.80 20.90
CA GLU A 98 -2.35 -9.34 20.70
C GLU A 98 -3.71 -8.73 20.33
N ILE A 99 -4.69 -9.54 19.90
CA ILE A 99 -6.00 -9.11 19.41
C ILE A 99 -6.76 -8.27 20.45
N PRO A 100 -6.89 -8.68 21.74
CA PRO A 100 -7.66 -7.94 22.72
C PRO A 100 -7.14 -6.52 22.94
N GLU A 101 -5.82 -6.33 23.01
CA GLU A 101 -5.24 -5.02 23.22
C GLU A 101 -5.37 -4.13 21.98
N LEU A 102 -5.17 -4.69 20.78
CA LEU A 102 -5.42 -3.96 19.53
C LEU A 102 -6.88 -3.51 19.41
N TYR A 103 -7.82 -4.37 19.81
CA TYR A 103 -9.24 -4.03 19.87
C TYR A 103 -9.51 -2.86 20.81
N ASN A 104 -8.97 -2.91 22.02
CA ASN A 104 -9.15 -1.85 23.02
C ASN A 104 -8.53 -0.52 22.57
N MET A 105 -7.40 -0.56 21.86
CA MET A 105 -6.81 0.66 21.31
C MET A 105 -7.74 1.36 20.30
N ILE A 106 -8.52 0.61 19.52
CA ILE A 106 -9.51 1.19 18.61
C ILE A 106 -10.71 1.73 19.42
N ILE A 107 -11.30 0.92 20.31
CA ILE A 107 -12.56 1.26 21.00
C ILE A 107 -12.31 2.30 22.09
N ASP A 108 -11.42 2.02 23.01
CA ASP A 108 -11.19 2.86 24.22
C ASP A 108 -10.17 3.97 23.91
N GLY A 109 -9.14 3.66 23.13
CA GLY A 109 -8.09 4.60 22.73
C GLY A 109 -8.55 5.56 21.62
N GLY A 110 -9.64 5.25 20.91
CA GLY A 110 -10.19 6.05 19.84
C GLY A 110 -9.24 6.17 18.62
N TYR A 111 -8.37 5.17 18.40
CA TYR A 111 -7.55 5.11 17.21
C TYR A 111 -8.39 4.72 15.98
N ASP A 112 -8.08 5.33 14.85
CA ASP A 112 -8.68 4.95 13.56
C ASP A 112 -8.02 3.67 13.02
N LEU A 113 -6.70 3.56 13.20
CA LEU A 113 -5.87 2.44 12.76
C LEU A 113 -4.71 2.24 13.73
N VAL A 114 -4.43 0.97 14.06
CA VAL A 114 -3.24 0.58 14.84
C VAL A 114 -2.47 -0.48 14.07
N SER A 115 -1.19 -0.22 13.77
CA SER A 115 -0.27 -1.18 13.14
C SER A 115 0.54 -1.92 14.19
N GLY A 116 0.73 -3.23 14.02
CA GLY A 116 1.72 -3.95 14.80
C GLY A 116 3.14 -3.49 14.46
N TRP A 117 4.02 -3.42 15.45
CA TRP A 117 5.45 -3.20 15.30
C TRP A 117 6.25 -4.40 15.76
N LYS A 118 6.83 -5.15 14.81
CA LYS A 118 7.71 -6.29 15.06
C LYS A 118 9.10 -5.79 15.49
N LYS A 119 9.22 -5.26 16.75
CA LYS A 119 10.45 -4.64 17.26
C LYS A 119 11.63 -5.61 17.27
N ARG A 120 11.40 -6.88 17.63
CA ARG A 120 12.39 -7.97 17.56
C ARG A 120 12.06 -8.88 16.40
N ARG A 121 12.56 -8.54 15.21
CA ARG A 121 12.42 -9.42 14.04
C ARG A 121 13.40 -10.56 14.13
N LEU A 122 12.89 -11.77 13.94
CA LEU A 122 13.67 -13.01 13.87
C LEU A 122 14.10 -13.34 12.41
N ASP A 123 13.92 -12.38 11.49
CA ASP A 123 14.27 -12.50 10.08
C ASP A 123 15.77 -12.28 9.83
N PRO A 124 16.36 -12.90 8.77
CA PRO A 124 17.76 -12.68 8.38
C PRO A 124 18.07 -11.20 8.07
N LEU A 125 19.33 -10.79 8.28
CA LEU A 125 19.81 -9.42 8.03
C LEU A 125 19.58 -8.96 6.58
N SER A 126 19.67 -9.86 5.60
CA SER A 126 19.38 -9.59 4.18
C SER A 126 17.96 -9.10 3.91
N LYS A 127 16.99 -9.41 4.79
CA LYS A 127 15.60 -8.94 4.72
C LYS A 127 15.36 -7.70 5.58
N THR A 128 16.08 -7.54 6.69
CA THR A 128 15.84 -6.44 7.63
C THR A 128 16.38 -5.10 7.13
N MET A 129 17.53 -5.07 6.43
CA MET A 129 18.13 -3.84 5.90
C MET A 129 17.22 -3.16 4.83
N PRO A 130 16.76 -3.87 3.77
CA PRO A 130 15.84 -3.27 2.79
C PRO A 130 14.52 -2.81 3.43
N THR A 131 14.02 -3.56 4.44
CA THR A 131 12.78 -3.18 5.14
C THR A 131 12.95 -1.89 5.95
N LYS A 132 14.11 -1.68 6.61
CA LYS A 132 14.37 -0.45 7.35
C LYS A 132 14.42 0.78 6.43
N LEU A 133 15.11 0.66 5.29
CA LEU A 133 15.19 1.73 4.29
C LEU A 133 13.81 2.04 3.72
N TYR A 134 13.03 1.01 3.39
CA TYR A 134 11.66 1.14 2.92
C TYR A 134 10.77 1.86 3.95
N ASN A 135 10.80 1.43 5.21
CA ASN A 135 10.01 2.06 6.28
C ASN A 135 10.44 3.52 6.51
N TRP A 136 11.73 3.83 6.40
CA TRP A 136 12.23 5.19 6.49
C TRP A 136 11.69 6.06 5.33
N ALA A 137 11.81 5.59 4.08
CA ALA A 137 11.29 6.29 2.92
C ALA A 137 9.77 6.51 3.01
N THR A 138 9.02 5.47 3.38
CA THR A 138 7.56 5.56 3.56
C THR A 138 7.20 6.57 4.65
N ARG A 139 7.94 6.61 5.75
CA ARG A 139 7.76 7.57 6.85
C ARG A 139 7.99 9.02 6.39
N CYS A 140 9.10 9.25 5.66
CA CYS A 140 9.41 10.58 5.12
C CYS A 140 8.34 11.07 4.13
N MET A 141 7.85 10.18 3.26
CA MET A 141 6.87 10.54 2.23
C MET A 141 5.44 10.65 2.78
N SER A 142 5.06 9.77 3.69
CA SER A 142 3.71 9.74 4.27
C SER A 142 3.52 10.72 5.43
N GLY A 143 4.60 11.09 6.12
CA GLY A 143 4.53 11.85 7.36
C GLY A 143 3.78 11.12 8.47
N ILE A 144 3.79 9.77 8.48
CA ILE A 144 3.20 8.91 9.50
C ILE A 144 4.33 8.30 10.34
N SER A 145 4.26 8.47 11.66
CA SER A 145 5.31 8.02 12.59
C SER A 145 5.16 6.53 12.94
N LEU A 146 5.18 5.63 11.95
CA LEU A 146 5.19 4.19 12.16
C LEU A 146 6.58 3.61 11.94
N HIS A 147 6.99 2.64 12.79
CA HIS A 147 8.24 1.90 12.63
C HIS A 147 8.11 0.74 11.65
N ASP A 148 6.92 0.14 11.51
CA ASP A 148 6.67 -1.01 10.65
C ASP A 148 5.38 -0.88 9.84
N PHE A 149 5.51 -0.49 8.57
CA PHE A 149 4.39 -0.47 7.61
C PHE A 149 4.03 -1.86 7.08
N ASN A 150 4.98 -2.81 7.13
CA ASN A 150 4.84 -4.15 6.54
C ASN A 150 4.21 -5.20 7.48
N CYS A 151 3.91 -4.86 8.74
CA CYS A 151 3.28 -5.79 9.65
C CYS A 151 1.90 -6.24 9.12
N GLY A 152 1.62 -7.56 9.10
CA GLY A 152 0.32 -8.11 8.70
C GLY A 152 -0.75 -7.87 9.74
N LEU A 153 -0.35 -7.88 11.02
CA LEU A 153 -1.25 -7.65 12.15
C LEU A 153 -1.56 -6.16 12.30
N LYS A 154 -2.77 -5.78 11.96
CA LYS A 154 -3.28 -4.40 12.09
C LYS A 154 -4.73 -4.41 12.53
N ALA A 155 -5.13 -3.42 13.31
CA ALA A 155 -6.52 -3.17 13.69
C ALA A 155 -7.02 -1.87 13.04
N TYR A 156 -8.29 -1.87 12.66
CA TYR A 156 -8.95 -0.75 11.98
C TYR A 156 -10.33 -0.52 12.57
N SER A 157 -10.76 0.72 12.65
CA SER A 157 -12.19 1.00 12.78
C SER A 157 -12.93 0.63 11.48
N ILE A 158 -14.19 0.25 11.59
CA ILE A 158 -15.01 -0.13 10.43
C ILE A 158 -15.11 0.99 9.38
N SER A 159 -15.07 2.24 9.80
CA SER A 159 -15.11 3.41 8.91
C SER A 159 -13.90 3.43 7.98
N VAL A 160 -12.69 3.20 8.50
CA VAL A 160 -11.45 3.17 7.69
C VAL A 160 -11.57 2.17 6.55
N ILE A 161 -11.99 0.93 6.83
CA ILE A 161 -12.04 -0.11 5.79
C ILE A 161 -13.17 0.09 4.77
N LYS A 162 -14.20 0.87 5.11
CA LYS A 162 -15.27 1.21 4.16
C LYS A 162 -14.84 2.25 3.15
N ASP A 163 -13.97 3.17 3.54
CA ASP A 163 -13.54 4.29 2.71
C ASP A 163 -12.33 3.95 1.84
N ILE A 164 -11.49 3.00 2.26
CA ILE A 164 -10.32 2.59 1.48
C ILE A 164 -10.64 1.47 0.48
N ARG A 165 -9.91 1.42 -0.63
CA ARG A 165 -9.90 0.32 -1.59
C ARG A 165 -8.47 -0.13 -1.83
N LEU A 166 -8.27 -1.44 -1.93
CA LEU A 166 -6.95 -2.03 -2.08
C LEU A 166 -6.79 -2.67 -3.46
N SER A 167 -5.72 -2.32 -4.16
CA SER A 167 -5.32 -2.94 -5.42
C SER A 167 -3.81 -3.16 -5.45
N GLY A 168 -3.32 -4.04 -6.35
CA GLY A 168 -1.89 -4.31 -6.48
C GLY A 168 -1.21 -4.67 -5.14
N GLU A 169 -0.15 -3.97 -4.78
CA GLU A 169 0.61 -4.20 -3.53
C GLU A 169 0.24 -3.21 -2.40
N MET A 170 -0.95 -2.58 -2.48
CA MET A 170 -1.34 -1.49 -1.57
C MET A 170 -1.57 -1.92 -0.11
N HIS A 171 -1.62 -3.22 0.20
CA HIS A 171 -1.77 -3.72 1.58
C HIS A 171 -0.72 -3.18 2.56
N ARG A 172 0.46 -2.75 2.06
CA ARG A 172 1.52 -2.14 2.89
C ARG A 172 1.25 -0.67 3.20
N TYR A 173 0.46 -0.02 2.36
CA TYR A 173 0.18 1.41 2.41
C TYR A 173 -1.17 1.74 3.01
N ILE A 174 -1.87 0.76 3.61
CA ILE A 174 -3.16 1.00 4.27
C ILE A 174 -3.10 2.19 5.24
N PRO A 175 -2.05 2.37 6.08
CA PRO A 175 -1.97 3.56 6.92
C PRO A 175 -1.90 4.88 6.13
N LEU A 176 -1.24 4.88 4.97
CA LEU A 176 -1.17 6.05 4.09
C LEU A 176 -2.53 6.31 3.41
N LEU A 177 -3.19 5.25 2.94
CA LEU A 177 -4.53 5.37 2.36
C LEU A 177 -5.53 5.91 3.39
N ALA A 178 -5.53 5.37 4.61
CA ALA A 178 -6.35 5.88 5.69
C ALA A 178 -6.09 7.36 6.00
N LYS A 179 -4.82 7.77 6.07
CA LYS A 179 -4.45 9.19 6.26
C LYS A 179 -4.98 10.06 5.12
N ASN A 180 -4.92 9.59 3.89
CA ASN A 180 -5.40 10.29 2.70
C ASN A 180 -6.92 10.51 2.72
N GLU A 181 -7.67 9.55 3.29
CA GLU A 181 -9.12 9.67 3.53
C GLU A 181 -9.46 10.51 4.77
N GLY A 182 -8.46 11.08 5.46
CA GLY A 182 -8.66 12.00 6.58
C GLY A 182 -8.56 11.37 7.96
N TYR A 183 -8.27 10.09 8.09
CA TYR A 183 -8.06 9.40 9.36
C TYR A 183 -6.69 9.78 9.95
N LYS A 184 -6.70 10.45 11.11
CA LYS A 184 -5.49 11.07 11.69
C LYS A 184 -4.92 10.31 12.87
N LYS A 185 -5.75 9.56 13.60
CA LYS A 185 -5.34 8.81 14.78
C LYS A 185 -4.77 7.44 14.41
N ILE A 186 -3.59 7.45 13.79
CA ILE A 186 -2.86 6.23 13.40
C ILE A 186 -1.79 5.97 14.45
N GLY A 187 -1.89 4.81 15.11
CA GLY A 187 -0.96 4.38 16.14
C GLY A 187 -0.20 3.10 15.78
N GLU A 188 0.73 2.73 16.63
CA GLU A 188 1.40 1.43 16.56
C GLU A 188 1.50 0.78 17.95
N LYS A 189 1.58 -0.55 17.94
CA LYS A 189 1.76 -1.38 19.12
C LYS A 189 2.91 -2.35 18.89
N VAL A 190 3.83 -2.45 19.85
CA VAL A 190 4.84 -3.51 19.82
C VAL A 190 4.14 -4.85 19.97
N VAL A 191 4.31 -5.73 18.98
CA VAL A 191 3.68 -7.05 18.94
C VAL A 191 4.71 -8.17 18.96
N ASN A 192 4.33 -9.31 19.55
CA ASN A 192 5.15 -10.50 19.54
C ASN A 192 5.24 -11.10 18.15
N HIS A 193 6.45 -11.36 17.68
CA HIS A 193 6.71 -11.99 16.38
C HIS A 193 7.29 -13.39 16.60
N ARG A 194 6.55 -14.41 16.15
CA ARG A 194 6.95 -15.80 16.27
C ARG A 194 7.80 -16.23 15.07
N LYS A 195 8.61 -17.26 15.25
CA LYS A 195 9.27 -17.93 14.13
C LYS A 195 8.22 -18.63 13.27
N ARG A 196 8.42 -18.61 11.95
CA ARG A 196 7.59 -19.40 11.04
C ARG A 196 7.78 -20.87 11.32
N THR A 197 6.69 -21.58 11.52
CA THR A 197 6.69 -23.02 11.85
C THR A 197 6.55 -23.87 10.59
N TYR A 198 5.74 -23.42 9.62
CA TYR A 198 5.41 -24.16 8.39
C TYR A 198 5.70 -23.33 7.13
N GLY A 199 5.88 -24.04 6.01
CA GLY A 199 6.02 -23.44 4.69
C GLY A 199 7.33 -22.71 4.43
N GLN A 200 7.50 -22.25 3.18
CA GLN A 200 8.66 -21.46 2.75
C GLN A 200 8.26 -20.02 2.50
N THR A 201 9.22 -19.10 2.64
CA THR A 201 8.98 -17.67 2.31
C THR A 201 8.67 -17.54 0.83
N LYS A 202 7.43 -17.23 0.48
CA LYS A 202 6.93 -17.13 -0.91
C LYS A 202 7.31 -15.84 -1.60
N TYR A 203 7.78 -14.86 -0.84
CA TYR A 203 8.10 -13.52 -1.32
C TYR A 203 9.52 -13.13 -0.89
N GLY A 204 10.45 -13.12 -1.80
CA GLY A 204 11.84 -12.70 -1.59
C GLY A 204 12.43 -12.06 -2.83
N GLY A 205 13.37 -11.12 -2.67
CA GLY A 205 14.20 -10.60 -3.74
C GLY A 205 14.16 -9.08 -3.90
N TRP A 206 15.10 -8.58 -4.68
CA TRP A 206 15.30 -7.18 -5.03
C TRP A 206 14.07 -6.55 -5.71
N ASN A 207 13.34 -7.35 -6.51
CA ASN A 207 12.10 -6.92 -7.19
C ASN A 207 11.02 -6.43 -6.22
N ARG A 208 10.97 -6.98 -5.00
CA ARG A 208 10.01 -6.53 -3.98
C ARG A 208 10.31 -5.12 -3.45
N PHE A 209 11.59 -4.77 -3.37
CA PHE A 209 12.00 -3.43 -2.93
C PHE A 209 11.71 -2.38 -4.01
N SER A 210 12.09 -2.65 -5.26
CA SER A 210 11.85 -1.74 -6.38
C SER A 210 10.38 -1.51 -6.64
N ASN A 211 9.57 -2.58 -6.67
CA ASN A 211 8.12 -2.47 -6.83
C ASN A 211 7.49 -1.69 -5.66
N GLY A 212 7.90 -1.98 -4.41
CA GLY A 212 7.41 -1.24 -3.26
C GLY A 212 7.71 0.27 -3.34
N LEU A 213 8.89 0.66 -3.79
CA LEU A 213 9.23 2.08 -3.95
C LEU A 213 8.41 2.74 -5.07
N LEU A 214 8.24 2.05 -6.20
CA LEU A 214 7.41 2.54 -7.30
C LEU A 214 5.93 2.68 -6.88
N ASP A 215 5.40 1.72 -6.12
CA ASP A 215 4.04 1.79 -5.58
C ASP A 215 3.88 2.98 -4.63
N LEU A 216 4.87 3.23 -3.75
CA LEU A 216 4.86 4.38 -2.86
C LEU A 216 4.85 5.71 -3.63
N LEU A 217 5.69 5.83 -4.65
CA LEU A 217 5.71 6.99 -5.53
C LEU A 217 4.36 7.17 -6.23
N SER A 218 3.80 6.09 -6.78
CA SER A 218 2.51 6.11 -7.46
C SER A 218 1.38 6.54 -6.54
N ILE A 219 1.27 5.95 -5.34
CA ILE A 219 0.22 6.30 -4.37
C ILE A 219 0.36 7.77 -3.95
N THR A 220 1.58 8.21 -3.63
CA THR A 220 1.84 9.59 -3.21
C THR A 220 1.53 10.57 -4.35
N PHE A 221 1.90 10.22 -5.58
CA PHE A 221 1.63 11.00 -6.77
C PHE A 221 0.13 11.11 -7.04
N ILE A 222 -0.59 9.99 -7.07
CA ILE A 222 -2.03 9.95 -7.31
C ILE A 222 -2.77 10.76 -6.22
N HIS A 223 -2.39 10.61 -4.94
CA HIS A 223 -3.03 11.37 -3.88
C HIS A 223 -2.79 12.87 -4.01
N LYS A 224 -1.54 13.30 -4.29
CA LYS A 224 -1.17 14.72 -4.33
C LYS A 224 -1.62 15.42 -5.62
N PHE A 225 -1.52 14.75 -6.75
CA PHE A 225 -1.73 15.32 -8.08
C PHE A 225 -2.85 14.65 -8.88
N GLY A 226 -3.41 13.52 -8.39
CA GLY A 226 -4.44 12.77 -9.09
C GLY A 226 -5.72 13.55 -9.33
N LYS A 227 -6.05 14.53 -8.48
CA LYS A 227 -7.21 15.43 -8.67
C LYS A 227 -6.90 16.63 -9.56
N THR A 228 -5.63 17.04 -9.68
CA THR A 228 -5.21 18.24 -10.42
C THR A 228 -3.85 18.01 -11.10
N PRO A 229 -3.74 17.09 -12.05
CA PRO A 229 -2.46 16.78 -12.71
C PRO A 229 -1.89 17.96 -13.48
N MET A 230 -2.74 18.89 -13.94
CA MET A 230 -2.30 20.10 -14.62
C MET A 230 -1.41 21.00 -13.76
N HIS A 231 -1.61 20.99 -12.42
CA HIS A 231 -0.76 21.77 -11.52
C HIS A 231 0.70 21.33 -11.52
N LEU A 232 0.98 20.04 -11.67
CA LEU A 232 2.35 19.55 -11.75
C LEU A 232 2.88 19.61 -13.19
N PHE A 233 2.21 18.93 -14.10
CA PHE A 233 2.68 18.78 -15.47
C PHE A 233 2.63 20.09 -16.25
N GLY A 234 1.62 20.93 -16.00
CA GLY A 234 1.50 22.24 -16.64
C GLY A 234 2.62 23.19 -16.21
N VAL A 235 2.91 23.27 -14.91
CA VAL A 235 3.99 24.11 -14.39
C VAL A 235 5.36 23.67 -14.93
N LEU A 236 5.65 22.36 -14.86
CA LEU A 236 6.89 21.80 -15.41
C LEU A 236 6.97 22.01 -16.92
N GLY A 237 5.86 21.83 -17.63
CA GLY A 237 5.76 22.03 -19.07
C GLY A 237 6.05 23.46 -19.49
N ILE A 238 5.43 24.44 -18.83
CA ILE A 238 5.66 25.86 -19.09
C ILE A 238 7.11 26.23 -18.79
N PHE A 239 7.65 25.77 -17.65
CA PHE A 239 9.04 26.06 -17.27
C PHE A 239 10.03 25.51 -18.29
N CYS A 240 9.91 24.22 -18.69
CA CYS A 240 10.76 23.61 -19.70
C CYS A 240 10.64 24.34 -21.06
N PHE A 241 9.41 24.62 -21.49
CA PHE A 241 9.16 25.30 -22.77
C PHE A 241 9.79 26.69 -22.78
N LEU A 242 9.57 27.49 -21.75
CA LEU A 242 10.16 28.85 -21.66
C LEU A 242 11.68 28.81 -21.60
N THR A 243 12.27 27.85 -20.90
CA THR A 243 13.73 27.67 -20.86
C THR A 243 14.27 27.39 -22.26
N GLY A 244 13.65 26.45 -22.98
CA GLY A 244 14.04 26.14 -24.37
C GLY A 244 13.83 27.33 -25.31
N PHE A 245 12.73 28.06 -25.17
CA PHE A 245 12.43 29.25 -25.94
C PHE A 245 13.47 30.37 -25.73
N ILE A 246 13.86 30.62 -24.47
CA ILE A 246 14.90 31.61 -24.14
C ILE A 246 16.24 31.22 -24.77
N ILE A 247 16.62 29.94 -24.68
CA ILE A 247 17.85 29.41 -25.31
C ILE A 247 17.82 29.64 -26.82
N ALA A 248 16.72 29.25 -27.47
CA ALA A 248 16.58 29.42 -28.93
C ALA A 248 16.59 30.91 -29.32
N GLY A 249 15.89 31.76 -28.56
CA GLY A 249 15.85 33.21 -28.76
C GLY A 249 17.23 33.85 -28.62
N TYR A 250 17.98 33.45 -27.58
CA TYR A 250 19.36 33.94 -27.39
C TYR A 250 20.26 33.55 -28.55
N LEU A 251 20.23 32.29 -28.98
CA LEU A 251 21.07 31.85 -30.11
C LEU A 251 20.67 32.49 -31.44
N THR A 252 19.37 32.73 -31.66
CA THR A 252 18.87 33.46 -32.84
C THR A 252 19.35 34.89 -32.85
N PHE A 253 19.23 35.58 -31.71
CA PHE A 253 19.70 36.95 -31.55
C PHE A 253 21.23 37.06 -31.79
N ALA A 254 22.01 36.16 -31.14
CA ALA A 254 23.44 36.12 -31.27
C ALA A 254 23.90 35.87 -32.73
N LYS A 255 23.18 35.00 -33.47
CA LYS A 255 23.45 34.78 -34.88
C LYS A 255 23.18 36.01 -35.74
N ILE A 256 22.10 36.75 -35.49
CA ILE A 256 21.69 37.91 -36.31
C ILE A 256 22.62 39.12 -36.02
N VAL A 257 22.96 39.35 -34.75
CA VAL A 257 23.71 40.56 -34.33
C VAL A 257 25.23 40.36 -34.48
N TRP A 258 25.72 39.20 -34.11
CA TRP A 258 27.20 38.99 -34.06
C TRP A 258 27.74 38.14 -35.23
N ALA A 259 26.86 37.49 -36.01
CA ALA A 259 27.22 36.66 -37.20
C ALA A 259 28.33 35.61 -36.97
N GLU A 260 28.60 35.27 -35.69
CA GLU A 260 29.81 34.50 -35.30
C GLU A 260 29.72 33.00 -35.52
N PHE A 261 28.53 32.40 -35.73
CA PHE A 261 28.39 30.94 -35.77
C PHE A 261 27.11 30.44 -36.46
N HIS A 262 27.13 29.18 -36.89
CA HIS A 262 25.91 28.45 -37.31
C HIS A 262 25.19 27.93 -36.05
N MET A 263 23.89 28.17 -35.92
CA MET A 263 23.08 27.74 -34.76
C MET A 263 23.12 26.22 -34.56
N THR A 264 23.12 25.46 -35.67
CA THR A 264 23.11 24.00 -35.68
C THR A 264 24.41 23.38 -35.17
N ASP A 265 25.52 24.12 -35.17
CA ASP A 265 26.82 23.61 -34.68
C ASP A 265 26.97 23.70 -33.14
N ARG A 266 25.95 24.26 -32.49
CA ARG A 266 25.94 24.41 -31.03
C ARG A 266 25.06 23.38 -30.34
N PRO A 267 25.61 22.54 -29.44
CA PRO A 267 24.81 21.60 -28.65
C PRO A 267 23.65 22.24 -27.89
N LEU A 268 23.82 23.50 -27.47
CA LEU A 268 22.81 24.28 -26.74
C LEU A 268 21.53 24.50 -27.57
N PHE A 269 21.63 24.56 -28.91
CA PHE A 269 20.46 24.65 -29.80
C PHE A 269 19.57 23.41 -29.70
N TYR A 270 20.17 22.24 -29.73
CA TYR A 270 19.45 20.97 -29.61
C TYR A 270 18.85 20.80 -28.21
N LEU A 271 19.57 21.26 -27.18
CA LEU A 271 19.01 21.29 -25.81
C LEU A 271 17.78 22.19 -25.72
N GLY A 272 17.83 23.38 -26.34
CA GLY A 272 16.69 24.30 -26.40
C GLY A 272 15.46 23.66 -27.08
N LEU A 273 15.66 23.04 -28.25
CA LEU A 273 14.60 22.31 -28.95
C LEU A 273 14.04 21.15 -28.13
N LEU A 274 14.91 20.35 -27.52
CA LEU A 274 14.50 19.24 -26.66
C LEU A 274 13.65 19.73 -25.47
N CYS A 275 14.07 20.82 -24.81
CA CYS A 275 13.30 21.42 -23.71
C CYS A 275 11.92 21.90 -24.17
N MET A 276 11.80 22.52 -25.36
CA MET A 276 10.50 22.95 -25.91
C MET A 276 9.59 21.76 -26.19
N ILE A 277 10.11 20.68 -26.78
CA ILE A 277 9.35 19.48 -27.09
C ILE A 277 8.87 18.80 -25.81
N ILE A 278 9.78 18.58 -24.84
CA ILE A 278 9.44 17.97 -23.53
C ILE A 278 8.43 18.85 -22.80
N GLY A 279 8.62 20.16 -22.80
CA GLY A 279 7.71 21.12 -22.18
C GLY A 279 6.29 21.02 -22.75
N SER A 280 6.16 20.97 -24.06
CA SER A 280 4.87 20.78 -24.75
C SER A 280 4.23 19.43 -24.39
N GLN A 281 5.03 18.36 -24.32
CA GLN A 281 4.53 17.02 -23.96
C GLN A 281 4.03 16.98 -22.51
N PHE A 282 4.75 17.58 -21.55
CA PHE A 282 4.29 17.68 -20.17
C PHE A 282 2.99 18.47 -20.07
N PHE A 283 2.88 19.59 -20.74
CA PHE A 283 1.67 20.41 -20.75
C PHE A 283 0.47 19.61 -21.26
N LEU A 284 0.62 18.94 -22.42
CA LEU A 284 -0.43 18.11 -23.00
C LEU A 284 -0.80 16.94 -22.09
N SER A 285 0.19 16.30 -21.45
CA SER A 285 -0.06 15.20 -20.48
C SER A 285 -0.87 15.67 -19.27
N GLY A 286 -0.58 16.85 -18.74
CA GLY A 286 -1.35 17.45 -17.67
C GLY A 286 -2.79 17.73 -18.07
N PHE A 287 -2.99 18.30 -19.25
CA PHE A 287 -4.31 18.61 -19.81
C PHE A 287 -5.14 17.35 -20.06
N LEU A 288 -4.55 16.32 -20.68
CA LEU A 288 -5.21 15.03 -20.89
C LEU A 288 -5.58 14.35 -19.56
N GLY A 289 -4.67 14.36 -18.57
CA GLY A 289 -4.94 13.83 -17.24
C GLY A 289 -6.15 14.50 -16.60
N GLU A 290 -6.28 15.83 -16.69
CA GLU A 290 -7.41 16.56 -16.13
C GLU A 290 -8.73 16.28 -16.87
N LEU A 291 -8.68 16.10 -18.20
CA LEU A 291 -9.85 15.71 -18.98
C LEU A 291 -10.36 14.30 -18.64
N ILE A 292 -9.47 13.35 -18.36
CA ILE A 292 -9.83 11.98 -17.99
C ILE A 292 -10.56 12.00 -16.63
N ILE A 293 -10.00 12.71 -15.64
CA ILE A 293 -10.58 12.78 -14.29
C ILE A 293 -11.97 13.44 -14.31
N LYS A 294 -12.17 14.50 -15.10
CA LYS A 294 -13.47 15.18 -15.20
C LYS A 294 -14.55 14.35 -15.93
N ARG A 295 -14.17 13.28 -16.62
CA ARG A 295 -15.12 12.37 -17.30
C ARG A 295 -15.59 11.20 -16.45
N GLU A 296 -14.90 10.88 -15.35
CA GLU A 296 -15.43 9.90 -14.40
C GLU A 296 -16.53 10.58 -13.56
N PRO A 297 -17.79 10.13 -13.65
CA PRO A 297 -18.85 10.63 -12.76
C PRO A 297 -18.50 10.22 -11.32
N LEU A 298 -18.62 11.17 -10.41
CA LEU A 298 -18.52 10.98 -8.96
C LEU A 298 -19.48 9.91 -8.46
#